data_ed90c20375084140c734f3796b09a24b
#
_entry.id   ed90c20375084140c734f3796b09a24b
#
_cell.length_a   1.000
_cell.length_b   1.000
_cell.length_c   1.000
_cell.angle_alpha   90.00
_cell.angle_beta   90.00
_cell.angle_gamma   90.00
#
_symmetry.space_group_name_H-M   'P 1'
#
loop_
_entity.id
_entity.type
_entity.pdbx_description
1 polymer ?
#
loop_
_entity_poly.entity_id
_entity_poly.type
_entity_poly.pdbx_seq_one_letter_code
_entity_poly.pdbx_strand_id
1 'polypeptide(L)'
;LKNKKKNTAVKKKTMKLKKPAVKKRSSVAKLVKKAAKPVIEKRKKVLKTYLTAKELNYFKDLIVEQKIEILENARRLRESLVDENTGDYIGDNTTFSMHMAEHGTDEMEREKTFMFIQRDEKHLFYLENALERVEKKTYGLCVSCGNPIDKGRLEAVPITQHCIKCKTTLSNN
;
A
#
# COMPACT_ATOMS: atom_id res chain seq x y z
N LEU A 1 25.65 -59.60 35.42
CA LEU A 1 25.12 -58.74 36.48
C LEU A 1 23.86 -58.09 35.97
N LYS A 2 22.70 -58.48 36.55
CA LYS A 2 21.34 -58.07 36.21
C LYS A 2 21.06 -56.69 36.81
N ASN A 3 20.61 -55.73 36.01
CA ASN A 3 20.05 -54.50 36.54
C ASN A 3 18.58 -54.34 36.13
N LYS A 4 17.73 -54.35 37.17
CA LYS A 4 16.27 -54.27 37.13
C LYS A 4 15.84 -52.82 36.75
N LYS A 5 15.05 -52.71 35.68
CA LYS A 5 14.29 -51.50 35.35
C LYS A 5 13.13 -51.33 36.34
N LYS A 6 13.09 -50.23 37.08
CA LYS A 6 11.93 -49.81 37.87
C LYS A 6 11.13 -48.81 37.02
N ASN A 7 9.93 -49.22 36.58
CA ASN A 7 8.92 -48.37 35.98
C ASN A 7 8.19 -47.62 37.10
N THR A 8 8.32 -46.29 37.14
CA THR A 8 7.46 -45.41 37.94
C THR A 8 6.40 -44.79 37.05
N ALA A 9 5.18 -45.23 37.22
CA ALA A 9 3.99 -44.72 36.54
C ALA A 9 3.60 -43.35 37.16
N VAL A 10 3.72 -42.29 36.42
CA VAL A 10 3.26 -40.94 36.82
C VAL A 10 1.77 -40.84 36.43
N LYS A 11 0.88 -40.85 37.43
CA LYS A 11 -0.55 -40.56 37.31
C LYS A 11 -0.77 -39.11 36.90
N LYS A 12 -1.22 -38.87 35.65
CA LYS A 12 -1.74 -37.59 35.20
C LYS A 12 -3.07 -37.28 35.87
N LYS A 13 -3.11 -36.35 36.81
CA LYS A 13 -4.32 -35.74 37.37
C LYS A 13 -4.85 -34.72 36.39
N THR A 14 -5.92 -35.02 35.66
CA THR A 14 -6.62 -34.08 34.81
C THR A 14 -7.47 -33.14 35.68
N MET A 15 -7.02 -31.89 35.83
CA MET A 15 -7.82 -30.82 36.41
C MET A 15 -8.87 -30.35 35.39
N LYS A 16 -10.15 -30.61 35.70
CA LYS A 16 -11.29 -30.04 34.96
C LYS A 16 -11.40 -28.54 35.32
N LEU A 17 -11.00 -27.66 34.35
CA LEU A 17 -11.31 -26.23 34.46
C LEU A 17 -12.81 -26.02 34.24
N LYS A 18 -13.51 -25.51 35.26
CA LYS A 18 -14.88 -25.02 35.17
C LYS A 18 -14.89 -23.73 34.35
N LYS A 19 -15.61 -23.71 33.20
CA LYS A 19 -15.89 -22.53 32.41
C LYS A 19 -16.69 -21.50 33.20
N PRO A 20 -16.29 -20.21 33.26
CA PRO A 20 -17.13 -19.19 33.90
C PRO A 20 -18.37 -18.91 33.04
N ALA A 21 -19.52 -18.82 33.67
CA ALA A 21 -20.80 -18.50 33.04
C ALA A 21 -20.78 -17.06 32.51
N VAL A 22 -20.87 -16.90 31.18
CA VAL A 22 -21.01 -15.59 30.54
C VAL A 22 -22.41 -15.09 30.73
N LYS A 23 -22.60 -14.12 31.66
CA LYS A 23 -23.85 -13.37 31.82
C LYS A 23 -24.15 -12.61 30.51
N LYS A 24 -25.34 -12.86 29.95
CA LYS A 24 -25.88 -12.23 28.74
C LYS A 24 -25.90 -10.68 28.89
N ARG A 25 -25.00 -10.00 28.20
CA ARG A 25 -25.06 -8.54 27.98
C ARG A 25 -25.95 -8.27 26.76
N SER A 26 -27.25 -8.25 26.94
CA SER A 26 -28.25 -8.04 25.87
C SER A 26 -28.70 -6.58 25.68
N SER A 27 -28.08 -5.61 26.35
CA SER A 27 -28.52 -4.21 26.29
C SER A 27 -27.67 -3.27 25.46
N VAL A 28 -26.42 -3.65 25.09
CA VAL A 28 -25.53 -2.77 24.33
C VAL A 28 -25.70 -2.95 22.80
N ALA A 29 -26.18 -4.11 22.34
CA ALA A 29 -26.38 -4.40 20.92
C ALA A 29 -27.52 -3.59 20.26
N LYS A 30 -28.43 -3.00 21.02
CA LYS A 30 -29.56 -2.20 20.48
C LYS A 30 -29.23 -0.72 20.27
N LEU A 31 -28.21 -0.18 20.93
CA LEU A 31 -27.81 1.23 20.82
C LEU A 31 -26.85 1.49 19.65
N VAL A 32 -26.07 0.49 19.24
CA VAL A 32 -25.11 0.63 18.10
C VAL A 32 -25.80 0.58 16.74
N LYS A 33 -27.01 0.02 16.63
CA LYS A 33 -27.75 -0.07 15.36
C LYS A 33 -28.45 1.22 14.92
N LYS A 34 -28.44 2.28 15.72
CA LYS A 34 -29.17 3.53 15.42
C LYS A 34 -28.30 4.68 14.92
N ALA A 35 -26.95 4.53 14.93
CA ALA A 35 -26.00 5.60 14.59
C ALA A 35 -25.22 5.41 13.28
N ALA A 36 -25.45 4.32 12.55
CA ALA A 36 -24.78 4.08 11.27
C ALA A 36 -25.81 3.91 10.15
N LYS A 37 -26.47 5.00 9.75
CA LYS A 37 -27.07 5.05 8.42
C LYS A 37 -25.91 5.21 7.43
N PRO A 38 -25.67 4.24 6.50
CA PRO A 38 -24.62 4.39 5.53
C PRO A 38 -24.97 5.50 4.55
N VAL A 39 -24.28 6.62 4.64
CA VAL A 39 -24.31 7.72 3.66
C VAL A 39 -23.79 7.27 2.28
N ILE A 40 -23.41 6.00 2.14
CA ILE A 40 -22.70 5.44 0.95
C ILE A 40 -23.67 4.90 -0.13
N GLU A 41 -24.97 4.76 0.13
CA GLU A 41 -25.84 3.99 -0.77
C GLU A 41 -26.51 4.79 -1.92
N LYS A 42 -26.21 6.08 -2.11
CA LYS A 42 -26.84 6.91 -3.16
C LYS A 42 -25.96 7.29 -4.35
N ARG A 43 -24.77 6.69 -4.55
CA ARG A 43 -23.88 7.11 -5.66
C ARG A 43 -23.46 5.99 -6.61
N LYS A 44 -24.35 5.09 -6.99
CA LYS A 44 -24.14 4.15 -8.12
C LYS A 44 -24.70 4.69 -9.46
N LYS A 45 -24.69 5.99 -9.70
CA LYS A 45 -24.64 6.49 -11.07
C LYS A 45 -23.18 6.43 -11.48
N VAL A 46 -22.84 5.53 -12.40
CA VAL A 46 -21.55 5.56 -13.11
C VAL A 46 -21.51 6.90 -13.82
N LEU A 47 -20.86 7.88 -13.19
CA LEU A 47 -20.66 9.20 -13.78
C LEU A 47 -19.68 9.00 -14.93
N LYS A 48 -20.14 9.17 -16.15
CA LYS A 48 -19.28 9.15 -17.34
C LYS A 48 -18.39 10.40 -17.31
N THR A 49 -17.14 10.25 -17.69
CA THR A 49 -16.20 11.35 -17.80
C THR A 49 -16.74 12.48 -18.69
N TYR A 50 -16.35 13.71 -18.38
CA TYR A 50 -16.61 14.89 -19.21
C TYR A 50 -15.58 15.04 -20.34
N LEU A 51 -14.50 14.24 -20.31
CA LEU A 51 -13.43 14.27 -21.31
C LEU A 51 -13.86 13.59 -22.60
N THR A 52 -13.44 14.17 -23.72
CA THR A 52 -13.63 13.59 -25.05
C THR A 52 -12.75 12.36 -25.24
N ALA A 53 -13.06 11.52 -26.23
CA ALA A 53 -12.27 10.34 -26.53
C ALA A 53 -10.81 10.68 -26.90
N LYS A 54 -10.60 11.82 -27.58
CA LYS A 54 -9.24 12.30 -27.92
C LYS A 54 -8.45 12.69 -26.66
N GLU A 55 -9.07 13.40 -25.74
CA GLU A 55 -8.46 13.80 -24.48
C GLU A 55 -8.17 12.60 -23.58
N LEU A 56 -9.06 11.61 -23.54
CA LEU A 56 -8.82 10.37 -22.81
C LEU A 56 -7.60 9.61 -23.34
N ASN A 57 -7.43 9.54 -24.67
CA ASN A 57 -6.26 8.93 -25.28
C ASN A 57 -4.99 9.72 -24.95
N TYR A 58 -5.04 11.06 -25.02
CA TYR A 58 -3.91 11.91 -24.63
C TYR A 58 -3.48 11.65 -23.19
N PHE A 59 -4.43 11.63 -22.23
CA PHE A 59 -4.11 11.31 -20.83
C PHE A 59 -3.63 9.88 -20.64
N LYS A 60 -4.14 8.93 -21.41
CA LYS A 60 -3.67 7.56 -21.39
C LYS A 60 -2.19 7.48 -21.79
N ASP A 61 -1.83 8.13 -22.90
CA ASP A 61 -0.45 8.13 -23.41
C ASP A 61 0.49 8.79 -22.39
N LEU A 62 0.09 9.93 -21.82
CA LEU A 62 0.85 10.62 -20.77
C LEU A 62 1.06 9.75 -19.51
N ILE A 63 0.03 9.01 -19.07
CA ILE A 63 0.15 8.10 -17.91
C ILE A 63 1.08 6.92 -18.23
N VAL A 64 1.00 6.39 -19.46
CA VAL A 64 1.86 5.28 -19.90
C VAL A 64 3.33 5.72 -19.97
N GLU A 65 3.59 6.91 -20.50
CA GLU A 65 4.94 7.50 -20.55
C GLU A 65 5.55 7.64 -19.16
N GLN A 66 4.81 8.23 -18.21
CA GLN A 66 5.25 8.33 -16.82
C GLN A 66 5.45 6.95 -16.16
N LYS A 67 4.59 5.97 -16.49
CA LYS A 67 4.76 4.61 -15.98
C LYS A 67 6.07 3.99 -16.44
N ILE A 68 6.44 4.15 -17.71
CA ILE A 68 7.70 3.64 -18.27
C ILE A 68 8.89 4.31 -17.56
N GLU A 69 8.88 5.63 -17.44
CA GLU A 69 9.95 6.38 -16.78
C GLU A 69 10.19 5.91 -15.33
N ILE A 70 9.12 5.73 -14.56
CA ILE A 70 9.22 5.27 -13.17
C ILE A 70 9.70 3.81 -13.08
N LEU A 71 9.25 2.94 -14.00
CA LEU A 71 9.72 1.56 -14.06
C LEU A 71 11.23 1.47 -14.34
N GLU A 72 11.72 2.28 -15.27
CA GLU A 72 13.15 2.36 -15.57
C GLU A 72 13.96 2.90 -14.39
N ASN A 73 13.42 3.93 -13.71
CA ASN A 73 14.05 4.49 -12.52
C ASN A 73 14.11 3.46 -11.37
N ALA A 74 13.00 2.79 -11.08
CA ALA A 74 12.95 1.75 -10.06
C ALA A 74 13.88 0.57 -10.38
N ARG A 75 14.03 0.23 -11.67
CA ARG A 75 14.98 -0.78 -12.13
C ARG A 75 16.42 -0.35 -11.84
N ARG A 76 16.82 0.85 -12.25
CA ARG A 76 18.17 1.41 -12.00
C ARG A 76 18.49 1.44 -10.49
N LEU A 77 17.52 1.84 -9.65
CA LEU A 77 17.71 1.85 -8.21
C LEU A 77 17.90 0.45 -7.63
N ARG A 78 17.20 -0.57 -8.15
CA ARG A 78 17.41 -1.96 -7.72
C ARG A 78 18.76 -2.51 -8.17
N GLU A 79 19.16 -2.23 -9.40
CA GLU A 79 20.46 -2.61 -9.96
C GLU A 79 21.61 -1.97 -9.15
N SER A 80 21.44 -0.74 -8.63
CA SER A 80 22.45 -0.12 -7.78
C SER A 80 22.60 -0.74 -6.39
N LEU A 81 21.65 -1.57 -5.95
CA LEU A 81 21.70 -2.26 -4.66
C LEU A 81 22.34 -3.64 -4.72
N VAL A 82 22.46 -4.23 -5.90
CA VAL A 82 22.91 -5.61 -6.10
C VAL A 82 24.16 -5.63 -6.95
N ASP A 83 25.17 -6.37 -6.54
CA ASP A 83 26.37 -6.61 -7.35
C ASP A 83 26.04 -7.54 -8.53
N GLU A 84 26.35 -7.11 -9.75
CA GLU A 84 26.06 -7.87 -10.97
C GLU A 84 26.79 -9.23 -11.02
N ASN A 85 27.93 -9.38 -10.33
CA ASN A 85 28.74 -10.58 -10.38
C ASN A 85 28.33 -11.62 -9.35
N THR A 86 27.99 -11.18 -8.12
CA THR A 86 27.68 -12.08 -7.01
C THR A 86 26.17 -12.26 -6.80
N GLY A 87 25.36 -11.31 -7.23
CA GLY A 87 23.93 -11.27 -6.94
C GLY A 87 23.60 -10.91 -5.50
N ASP A 88 24.62 -10.60 -4.69
CA ASP A 88 24.48 -10.18 -3.30
C ASP A 88 24.28 -8.67 -3.21
N TYR A 89 23.75 -8.20 -2.09
CA TYR A 89 23.67 -6.76 -1.83
C TYR A 89 25.05 -6.15 -1.70
N ILE A 90 25.27 -5.03 -2.35
CA ILE A 90 26.52 -4.27 -2.27
C ILE A 90 26.75 -3.88 -0.81
N GLY A 91 27.91 -4.23 -0.25
CA GLY A 91 28.28 -3.95 1.13
C GLY A 91 28.18 -5.12 2.12
N ASP A 92 27.47 -6.21 1.81
CA ASP A 92 27.35 -7.35 2.74
C ASP A 92 28.67 -8.13 2.91
N ASN A 93 29.56 -8.12 1.91
CA ASN A 93 30.80 -8.88 1.89
C ASN A 93 32.06 -8.10 2.35
N THR A 94 31.94 -6.83 2.70
CA THR A 94 33.08 -5.98 3.12
C THR A 94 33.37 -6.09 4.62
N THR A 95 33.52 -7.30 5.11
CA THR A 95 33.49 -7.63 6.55
C THR A 95 34.69 -7.15 7.37
N PHE A 96 35.80 -6.69 6.76
CA PHE A 96 37.02 -6.57 7.57
C PHE A 96 37.88 -5.31 7.43
N SER A 97 37.55 -4.35 6.59
CA SER A 97 38.46 -3.21 6.32
C SER A 97 37.85 -1.82 6.31
N MET A 98 36.55 -1.67 6.45
CA MET A 98 35.95 -0.33 6.44
C MET A 98 35.84 0.25 7.85
N HIS A 99 36.20 1.55 7.98
CA HIS A 99 35.95 2.30 9.19
C HIS A 99 34.45 2.28 9.53
N MET A 100 34.09 2.17 10.83
CA MET A 100 32.69 2.17 11.29
C MET A 100 31.87 3.35 10.78
N ALA A 101 32.51 4.49 10.49
CA ALA A 101 31.87 5.67 9.93
C ALA A 101 31.41 5.45 8.46
N GLU A 102 32.22 4.77 7.67
CA GLU A 102 31.90 4.45 6.25
C GLU A 102 30.74 3.46 6.18
N HIS A 103 30.77 2.43 7.02
CA HIS A 103 29.68 1.44 7.09
C HIS A 103 28.34 2.08 7.48
N GLY A 104 28.34 3.03 8.40
CA GLY A 104 27.13 3.77 8.79
C GLY A 104 26.59 4.63 7.65
N THR A 105 27.45 5.19 6.80
CA THR A 105 27.04 5.98 5.63
C THR A 105 26.43 5.09 4.55
N ASP A 106 27.06 3.96 4.26
CA ASP A 106 26.59 3.00 3.25
C ASP A 106 25.23 2.42 3.61
N GLU A 107 25.01 2.09 4.88
CA GLU A 107 23.71 1.58 5.36
C GLU A 107 22.62 2.65 5.22
N MET A 108 22.93 3.90 5.55
CA MET A 108 21.98 5.01 5.39
C MET A 108 21.65 5.27 3.91
N GLU A 109 22.60 5.14 3.00
CA GLU A 109 22.36 5.27 1.56
C GLU A 109 21.50 4.12 1.02
N ARG A 110 21.75 2.90 1.48
CA ARG A 110 20.93 1.72 1.18
C ARG A 110 19.49 1.93 1.64
N GLU A 111 19.25 2.35 2.87
CA GLU A 111 17.91 2.65 3.39
C GLU A 111 17.20 3.72 2.55
N LYS A 112 17.89 4.80 2.17
CA LYS A 112 17.33 5.84 1.28
C LYS A 112 16.91 5.25 -0.06
N THR A 113 17.74 4.41 -0.66
CA THR A 113 17.44 3.76 -1.93
C THR A 113 16.22 2.86 -1.83
N PHE A 114 16.08 2.06 -0.77
CA PHE A 114 14.87 1.29 -0.51
C PHE A 114 13.62 2.16 -0.36
N MET A 115 13.73 3.29 0.34
CA MET A 115 12.60 4.22 0.47
C MET A 115 12.18 4.82 -0.89
N PHE A 116 13.14 5.13 -1.78
CA PHE A 116 12.84 5.59 -3.12
C PHE A 116 12.13 4.52 -3.95
N ILE A 117 12.61 3.28 -3.92
CA ILE A 117 11.97 2.14 -4.60
C ILE A 117 10.53 1.97 -4.11
N GLN A 118 10.29 1.98 -2.81
CA GLN A 118 8.94 1.86 -2.24
C GLN A 118 8.02 3.02 -2.64
N ARG A 119 8.56 4.23 -2.75
CA ARG A 119 7.80 5.40 -3.24
C ARG A 119 7.42 5.22 -4.70
N ASP A 120 8.36 4.78 -5.53
CA ASP A 120 8.14 4.56 -6.95
C ASP A 120 7.13 3.41 -7.19
N GLU A 121 7.17 2.34 -6.41
CA GLU A 121 6.16 1.26 -6.44
C GLU A 121 4.76 1.77 -6.07
N LYS A 122 4.63 2.63 -5.07
CA LYS A 122 3.35 3.26 -4.74
C LYS A 122 2.86 4.16 -5.86
N HIS A 123 3.77 4.88 -6.52
CA HIS A 123 3.42 5.74 -7.65
C HIS A 123 2.94 4.91 -8.84
N LEU A 124 3.62 3.80 -9.15
CA LEU A 124 3.18 2.84 -10.18
C LEU A 124 1.76 2.33 -9.91
N PHE A 125 1.47 1.95 -8.68
CA PHE A 125 0.12 1.54 -8.30
C PHE A 125 -0.94 2.63 -8.55
N TYR A 126 -0.62 3.91 -8.27
CA TYR A 126 -1.54 5.01 -8.55
C TYR A 126 -1.71 5.26 -10.06
N LEU A 127 -0.67 5.11 -10.87
CA LEU A 127 -0.74 5.20 -12.32
C LEU A 127 -1.60 4.08 -12.92
N GLU A 128 -1.47 2.85 -12.42
CA GLU A 128 -2.31 1.72 -12.83
C GLU A 128 -3.79 1.96 -12.50
N ASN A 129 -4.08 2.45 -11.31
CA ASN A 129 -5.44 2.86 -10.95
C ASN A 129 -5.96 4.02 -11.82
N ALA A 130 -5.08 4.90 -12.30
CA ALA A 130 -5.47 5.97 -13.22
C ALA A 130 -5.80 5.39 -14.59
N LEU A 131 -5.00 4.46 -15.14
CA LEU A 131 -5.29 3.75 -16.39
C LEU A 131 -6.62 2.99 -16.32
N GLU A 132 -6.86 2.26 -15.24
CA GLU A 132 -8.15 1.58 -15.02
C GLU A 132 -9.36 2.53 -15.08
N ARG A 133 -9.21 3.74 -14.52
CA ARG A 133 -10.26 4.78 -14.59
C ARG A 133 -10.44 5.33 -16.00
N VAL A 134 -9.36 5.44 -16.78
CA VAL A 134 -9.45 5.82 -18.20
C VAL A 134 -10.23 4.77 -18.99
N GLU A 135 -9.94 3.49 -18.80
CA GLU A 135 -10.65 2.38 -19.45
C GLU A 135 -12.14 2.33 -19.07
N LYS A 136 -12.43 2.55 -17.78
CA LYS A 136 -13.81 2.64 -17.25
C LYS A 136 -14.52 3.93 -17.64
N LYS A 137 -13.87 4.86 -18.35
CA LYS A 137 -14.40 6.19 -18.71
C LYS A 137 -14.88 6.99 -17.50
N THR A 138 -14.21 6.86 -16.37
CA THR A 138 -14.46 7.60 -15.12
C THR A 138 -13.32 8.54 -14.77
N TYR A 139 -12.25 8.57 -15.57
CA TYR A 139 -11.11 9.46 -15.38
C TYR A 139 -11.53 10.93 -15.52
N GLY A 140 -10.89 11.81 -14.75
CA GLY A 140 -11.21 13.23 -14.71
C GLY A 140 -12.35 13.62 -13.77
N LEU A 141 -13.02 12.66 -13.12
CA LEU A 141 -14.05 12.92 -12.13
C LEU A 141 -13.53 12.70 -10.71
N CYS A 142 -13.90 13.58 -9.80
CA CYS A 142 -13.56 13.46 -8.38
C CYS A 142 -14.31 12.28 -7.73
N VAL A 143 -13.59 11.37 -7.07
CA VAL A 143 -14.17 10.20 -6.41
C VAL A 143 -15.10 10.60 -5.25
N SER A 144 -14.80 11.71 -4.54
CA SER A 144 -15.58 12.14 -3.38
C SER A 144 -16.86 12.90 -3.73
N CYS A 145 -16.80 13.85 -4.66
CA CYS A 145 -17.94 14.71 -4.97
C CYS A 145 -18.53 14.51 -6.38
N GLY A 146 -17.86 13.74 -7.25
CA GLY A 146 -18.31 13.51 -8.64
C GLY A 146 -18.11 14.70 -9.57
N ASN A 147 -17.60 15.84 -9.10
CA ASN A 147 -17.34 17.00 -9.93
C ASN A 147 -16.13 16.78 -10.85
N PRO A 148 -16.09 17.46 -12.02
CA PRO A 148 -14.94 17.39 -12.90
C PRO A 148 -13.69 17.97 -12.22
N ILE A 149 -12.55 17.34 -12.47
CA ILE A 149 -11.22 17.79 -12.06
C ILE A 149 -10.69 18.64 -13.21
N ASP A 150 -10.06 19.77 -12.88
CA ASP A 150 -9.47 20.65 -13.88
C ASP A 150 -8.42 19.95 -14.73
N LYS A 151 -8.39 20.21 -16.04
CA LYS A 151 -7.49 19.56 -17.00
C LYS A 151 -6.02 19.89 -16.69
N GLY A 152 -5.70 21.15 -16.38
CA GLY A 152 -4.34 21.54 -16.00
C GLY A 152 -3.84 20.79 -14.76
N ARG A 153 -4.75 20.43 -13.84
CA ARG A 153 -4.41 19.59 -12.69
C ARG A 153 -4.15 18.14 -13.07
N LEU A 154 -4.89 17.62 -14.03
CA LEU A 154 -4.69 16.25 -14.54
C LEU A 154 -3.39 16.13 -15.35
N GLU A 155 -3.00 17.17 -16.07
CA GLU A 155 -1.72 17.25 -16.79
C GLU A 155 -0.54 17.31 -15.81
N ALA A 156 -0.63 18.16 -14.78
CA ALA A 156 0.42 18.27 -13.77
C ALA A 156 0.53 17.02 -12.88
N VAL A 157 -0.59 16.39 -12.56
CA VAL A 157 -0.65 15.22 -11.65
C VAL A 157 -1.68 14.21 -12.17
N PRO A 158 -1.32 13.34 -13.11
CA PRO A 158 -2.25 12.40 -13.76
C PRO A 158 -2.88 11.38 -12.81
N ILE A 159 -2.23 11.05 -11.72
CA ILE A 159 -2.74 10.13 -10.69
C ILE A 159 -3.89 10.70 -9.86
N THR A 160 -4.23 11.97 -10.03
CA THR A 160 -5.19 12.69 -9.18
C THR A 160 -6.58 12.03 -9.18
N GLN A 161 -7.13 11.83 -7.98
CA GLN A 161 -8.46 11.25 -7.75
C GLN A 161 -9.46 12.25 -7.17
N HIS A 162 -8.99 13.36 -6.62
CA HIS A 162 -9.79 14.35 -5.91
C HIS A 162 -9.62 15.74 -6.51
N CYS A 163 -10.71 16.51 -6.59
CA CYS A 163 -10.63 17.92 -6.90
C CYS A 163 -9.93 18.69 -5.76
N ILE A 164 -9.51 19.93 -6.01
CA ILE A 164 -8.79 20.76 -5.03
C ILE A 164 -9.57 20.86 -3.72
N LYS A 165 -10.87 21.19 -3.80
CA LYS A 165 -11.73 21.35 -2.62
C LYS A 165 -11.77 20.10 -1.75
N CYS A 166 -11.99 18.92 -2.35
CA CYS A 166 -12.03 17.65 -1.61
C CYS A 166 -10.66 17.27 -1.07
N LYS A 167 -9.57 17.54 -1.80
CA LYS A 167 -8.22 17.25 -1.33
C LYS A 167 -7.86 18.09 -0.11
N THR A 168 -8.17 19.39 -0.12
CA THR A 168 -7.93 20.29 1.01
C THR A 168 -8.71 19.86 2.25
N THR A 169 -9.99 19.51 2.09
CA THR A 169 -10.81 19.00 3.20
C THR A 169 -10.25 17.70 3.80
N LEU A 170 -9.74 16.79 2.95
CA LEU A 170 -9.14 15.51 3.40
C LEU A 170 -7.77 15.69 4.07
N SER A 171 -7.03 16.76 3.75
CA SER A 171 -5.72 17.02 4.38
C SER A 171 -5.82 17.78 5.71
N ASN A 172 -6.98 18.41 5.99
CA ASN A 172 -7.22 19.17 7.22
C ASN A 172 -7.92 18.35 8.33
N ASN A 173 -8.24 17.08 8.06
CA ASN A 173 -8.74 16.10 9.01
C ASN A 173 -7.66 15.06 9.35
#